data_e32edbbc7eec96c06823eea15b035a18
#
_entry.id   e32edbbc7eec96c06823eea15b035a18
#
_cell.length_a   1.000
_cell.length_b   1.000
_cell.length_c   1.000
_cell.angle_alpha   90.00
_cell.angle_beta   90.00
_cell.angle_gamma   90.00
#
_symmetry.space_group_name_H-M   'P 1'
#
loop_
_entity.id
_entity.type
_entity.pdbx_description
1 polymer ?
#
loop_
_entity_poly.entity_id
_entity_poly.type
_entity_poly.pdbx_seq_one_letter_code
_entity_poly.pdbx_strand_id
1 'polypeptide(L)'
;MTSTRAPLTQAQRAKAAQQARAAEARAARTAAAAPPVAQPRRRPAAAPAAPRARAPRPAVAVVPVKRIFAAAQTDYFLLLGVTLFLVIFGLVMVLSSSTIESFSDDEGFFGRFARQGLFAVVGIPLMLIASRMPTTFWKKWAWHFLVFGGFLQLLVFVPGIGFGYGGNNNWIRVGESFSAQPSEFVKVALIVWIASVLAVRQDELDDWRRVAFPILPIAGTALVLVMVGKDLGTASVMVMIVLGCLYFAGVRLKHLFVALAGVAVLALFFSTIGSSRSSRVSIWLNGCVDLSVAECWQPLHATWALAAGGIFGKGLGNSVAKWNWLPEASSDYIFAIIGEELGLIGALVVLALFVVLTIAFVRVLRGARDPFARIVTAGVMVWTIGQAFVNIAVVLGVLPVLGVPLPLISAGGSALIATLLGIGVVLSFARSGAARPEAVVEQTPAERSRMLAAQRVRSRA
;
A
#
# COMPACT_ATOMS: atom_id res chain seq x y z
N MET A 1 -27.11 9.27 -43.67
CA MET A 1 -27.47 10.68 -43.77
C MET A 1 -26.28 11.42 -44.36
N THR A 2 -26.27 11.57 -45.65
CA THR A 2 -25.22 12.22 -46.45
C THR A 2 -25.46 13.73 -46.46
N SER A 3 -24.61 14.50 -45.80
CA SER A 3 -24.64 15.96 -45.78
C SER A 3 -24.02 16.49 -47.07
N THR A 4 -24.86 16.88 -48.02
CA THR A 4 -24.53 17.61 -49.26
C THR A 4 -24.24 19.08 -48.91
N ARG A 5 -22.96 19.49 -48.95
CA ARG A 5 -22.58 20.93 -48.86
C ARG A 5 -23.10 21.67 -50.10
N ALA A 6 -23.90 22.69 -49.87
CA ALA A 6 -24.36 23.59 -50.90
C ALA A 6 -23.20 24.33 -51.60
N PRO A 7 -23.30 24.63 -52.92
CA PRO A 7 -22.25 25.32 -53.67
C PRO A 7 -22.14 26.79 -53.22
N LEU A 8 -20.91 27.24 -53.02
CA LEU A 8 -20.59 28.61 -52.64
C LEU A 8 -21.15 29.63 -53.62
N THR A 9 -21.79 30.70 -53.09
CA THR A 9 -22.35 31.81 -53.89
C THR A 9 -21.22 32.59 -54.61
N GLN A 10 -21.56 33.26 -55.71
CA GLN A 10 -20.59 34.07 -56.51
C GLN A 10 -19.83 35.10 -55.65
N ALA A 11 -20.47 35.70 -54.64
CA ALA A 11 -19.84 36.64 -53.73
C ALA A 11 -18.79 35.97 -52.79
N GLN A 12 -19.02 34.71 -52.39
CA GLN A 12 -18.06 33.96 -51.59
C GLN A 12 -16.83 33.51 -52.43
N ARG A 13 -17.02 33.18 -53.68
CA ARG A 13 -15.92 32.87 -54.62
C ARG A 13 -15.04 34.10 -54.91
N ALA A 14 -15.70 35.30 -55.07
CA ALA A 14 -14.95 36.54 -55.29
C ALA A 14 -14.10 36.91 -54.04
N LYS A 15 -14.62 36.70 -52.81
CA LYS A 15 -13.93 36.97 -51.57
C LYS A 15 -12.74 36.02 -51.34
N ALA A 16 -12.90 34.75 -51.70
CA ALA A 16 -11.81 33.78 -51.64
C ALA A 16 -10.69 34.06 -52.63
N ALA A 17 -11.03 34.50 -53.88
CA ALA A 17 -10.06 34.90 -54.86
C ALA A 17 -9.29 36.18 -54.49
N GLN A 18 -9.94 37.12 -53.79
CA GLN A 18 -9.30 38.33 -53.30
C GLN A 18 -8.32 38.02 -52.14
N GLN A 19 -8.67 37.09 -51.28
CA GLN A 19 -7.78 36.63 -50.20
C GLN A 19 -6.56 35.87 -50.70
N ALA A 20 -6.72 35.05 -51.75
CA ALA A 20 -5.61 34.35 -52.36
C ALA A 20 -4.59 35.33 -53.02
N ARG A 21 -5.08 36.36 -53.73
CA ARG A 21 -4.23 37.41 -54.31
C ARG A 21 -3.50 38.24 -53.26
N ALA A 22 -4.13 38.49 -52.11
CA ALA A 22 -3.52 39.20 -51.00
C ALA A 22 -2.39 38.35 -50.31
N ALA A 23 -2.59 37.04 -50.25
CA ALA A 23 -1.58 36.13 -49.76
C ALA A 23 -0.34 36.01 -50.66
N GLU A 24 -0.56 35.93 -51.97
CA GLU A 24 0.53 35.96 -52.96
C GLU A 24 1.35 37.29 -52.94
N ALA A 25 0.66 38.43 -52.84
CA ALA A 25 1.29 39.73 -52.73
C ALA A 25 2.10 39.88 -51.44
N ARG A 26 1.69 39.23 -50.34
CA ARG A 26 2.48 39.17 -49.10
C ARG A 26 3.72 38.28 -49.24
N ALA A 27 3.60 37.11 -49.89
CA ALA A 27 4.74 36.22 -50.14
C ALA A 27 5.80 36.89 -51.05
N ALA A 28 5.36 37.63 -52.07
CA ALA A 28 6.27 38.37 -52.96
C ALA A 28 7.03 39.50 -52.26
N ARG A 29 6.38 40.19 -51.29
CA ARG A 29 7.05 41.24 -50.48
C ARG A 29 8.07 40.65 -49.48
N THR A 30 7.86 39.46 -48.99
CA THR A 30 8.80 38.77 -48.08
C THR A 30 10.03 38.25 -48.85
N ALA A 31 9.87 37.87 -50.12
CA ALA A 31 10.96 37.42 -50.98
C ALA A 31 11.87 38.58 -51.46
N ALA A 32 11.31 39.81 -51.56
CA ALA A 32 12.06 41.01 -51.98
C ALA A 32 12.90 41.66 -50.85
N ALA A 33 12.73 41.22 -49.60
CA ALA A 33 13.41 41.77 -48.43
C ALA A 33 14.65 40.99 -47.97
N ALA A 34 15.19 40.07 -48.78
CA ALA A 34 16.41 39.34 -48.44
C ALA A 34 17.66 40.21 -48.71
N PRO A 35 18.56 40.39 -47.74
CA PRO A 35 19.77 41.19 -47.92
C PRO A 35 20.74 40.49 -48.89
N PRO A 36 21.54 41.28 -49.65
CA PRO A 36 22.46 40.75 -50.67
C PRO A 36 23.55 39.88 -50.03
N VAL A 37 23.80 38.73 -50.68
CA VAL A 37 24.84 37.78 -50.30
C VAL A 37 26.20 38.47 -50.48
N ALA A 38 26.93 38.66 -49.39
CA ALA A 38 28.29 39.25 -49.39
C ALA A 38 29.29 38.30 -50.03
N GLN A 39 30.03 38.78 -51.02
CA GLN A 39 31.12 38.07 -51.65
C GLN A 39 32.29 37.79 -50.70
N PRO A 40 32.99 36.67 -50.79
CA PRO A 40 34.04 36.29 -49.82
C PRO A 40 35.26 37.17 -50.06
N ARG A 41 35.56 38.05 -49.08
CA ARG A 41 36.85 38.77 -49.04
C ARG A 41 37.98 37.78 -48.74
N ARG A 42 39.02 37.76 -49.57
CA ARG A 42 40.29 37.04 -49.36
C ARG A 42 40.90 37.46 -48.01
N ARG A 43 41.04 36.50 -47.11
CA ARG A 43 41.71 36.66 -45.81
C ARG A 43 43.23 36.78 -46.01
N PRO A 44 43.89 37.70 -45.30
CA PRO A 44 45.35 37.70 -45.14
C PRO A 44 45.79 36.48 -44.33
N ALA A 45 46.99 35.97 -44.57
CA ALA A 45 47.59 34.82 -43.93
C ALA A 45 47.59 34.97 -42.37
N ALA A 46 47.11 33.93 -41.67
CA ALA A 46 46.97 33.92 -40.24
C ALA A 46 48.30 33.81 -39.51
N ALA A 47 48.52 34.67 -38.53
CA ALA A 47 49.54 34.52 -37.50
C ALA A 47 49.28 33.26 -36.66
N PRO A 48 50.29 32.62 -36.04
CA PRO A 48 50.13 31.39 -35.27
C PRO A 48 49.20 31.61 -34.05
N ALA A 49 48.17 30.79 -33.96
CA ALA A 49 47.14 30.87 -32.92
C ALA A 49 47.73 30.50 -31.57
N ALA A 50 47.52 31.38 -30.60
CA ALA A 50 47.73 31.09 -29.17
C ALA A 50 46.88 29.88 -28.73
N PRO A 51 47.33 29.08 -27.75
CA PRO A 51 46.62 27.89 -27.34
C PRO A 51 45.24 28.28 -26.77
N ARG A 52 44.17 27.82 -27.44
CA ARG A 52 42.77 28.00 -26.94
C ARG A 52 42.64 27.36 -25.56
N ALA A 53 42.33 28.19 -24.56
CA ALA A 53 41.89 27.71 -23.28
C ALA A 53 40.70 26.72 -23.47
N ARG A 54 40.87 25.48 -23.04
CA ARG A 54 39.80 24.47 -23.02
C ARG A 54 38.65 25.02 -22.21
N ALA A 55 37.46 25.13 -22.82
CA ALA A 55 36.24 25.41 -22.12
C ALA A 55 36.10 24.44 -20.94
N PRO A 56 35.67 24.90 -19.77
CA PRO A 56 35.47 24.01 -18.61
C PRO A 56 34.47 22.94 -19.03
N ARG A 57 34.88 21.65 -18.92
CA ARG A 57 33.95 20.51 -19.06
C ARG A 57 32.84 20.68 -18.06
N PRO A 58 31.55 20.43 -18.44
CA PRO A 58 30.47 20.45 -17.47
C PRO A 58 30.86 19.51 -16.33
N ALA A 59 30.91 20.06 -15.12
CA ALA A 59 31.16 19.28 -13.92
C ALA A 59 30.01 18.25 -13.83
N VAL A 60 30.34 16.97 -14.08
CA VAL A 60 29.43 15.88 -13.75
C VAL A 60 29.20 16.01 -12.26
N ALA A 61 27.97 16.35 -11.86
CA ALA A 61 27.59 16.44 -10.47
C ALA A 61 27.75 15.03 -9.87
N VAL A 62 28.91 14.80 -9.23
CA VAL A 62 29.14 13.60 -8.45
C VAL A 62 28.26 13.75 -7.20
N VAL A 63 27.05 13.17 -7.25
CA VAL A 63 26.21 13.04 -6.07
C VAL A 63 26.99 12.18 -5.09
N PRO A 64 27.41 12.71 -3.94
CA PRO A 64 28.26 11.96 -3.01
C PRO A 64 27.52 10.72 -2.55
N VAL A 65 28.06 9.55 -2.87
CA VAL A 65 27.53 8.21 -2.53
C VAL A 65 27.13 8.11 -1.03
N LYS A 66 27.87 8.80 -0.13
CA LYS A 66 27.50 8.95 1.29
C LYS A 66 26.06 9.47 1.52
N ARG A 67 25.51 10.36 0.69
CA ARG A 67 24.14 10.88 0.88
C ARG A 67 23.07 9.85 0.53
N ILE A 68 23.35 8.97 -0.45
CA ILE A 68 22.40 7.91 -0.84
C ILE A 68 22.34 6.84 0.27
N PHE A 69 23.48 6.46 0.86
CA PHE A 69 23.54 5.54 1.98
C PHE A 69 22.89 6.12 3.26
N ALA A 70 23.12 7.39 3.56
CA ALA A 70 22.49 8.04 4.70
C ALA A 70 20.96 8.10 4.53
N ALA A 71 20.46 8.38 3.33
CA ALA A 71 19.02 8.44 3.07
C ALA A 71 18.35 7.06 3.23
N ALA A 72 18.93 6.00 2.68
CA ALA A 72 18.37 4.66 2.77
C ALA A 72 18.42 4.08 4.20
N GLN A 73 19.48 4.37 4.96
CA GLN A 73 19.51 4.06 6.39
C GLN A 73 18.44 4.83 7.16
N THR A 74 18.22 6.10 6.83
CA THR A 74 17.18 6.93 7.44
C THR A 74 15.79 6.34 7.19
N ASP A 75 15.49 5.84 5.97
CA ASP A 75 14.20 5.25 5.65
C ASP A 75 13.95 3.93 6.39
N TYR A 76 15.00 3.10 6.52
CA TYR A 76 14.95 1.89 7.35
C TYR A 76 14.63 2.21 8.81
N PHE A 77 15.37 3.14 9.42
CA PHE A 77 15.18 3.50 10.83
C PHE A 77 13.88 4.27 11.07
N LEU A 78 13.41 5.06 10.11
CA LEU A 78 12.10 5.72 10.20
C LEU A 78 10.97 4.69 10.24
N LEU A 79 10.96 3.73 9.29
CA LEU A 79 9.93 2.70 9.25
C LEU A 79 9.99 1.80 10.50
N LEU A 80 11.18 1.37 10.90
CA LEU A 80 11.38 0.58 12.11
C LEU A 80 10.92 1.33 13.36
N GLY A 81 11.35 2.58 13.52
CA GLY A 81 11.06 3.39 14.71
C GLY A 81 9.57 3.67 14.88
N VAL A 82 8.87 4.09 13.82
CA VAL A 82 7.43 4.33 13.90
C VAL A 82 6.65 3.03 14.14
N THR A 83 7.09 1.90 13.55
CA THR A 83 6.48 0.59 13.79
C THR A 83 6.60 0.18 15.25
N LEU A 84 7.82 0.25 15.82
CA LEU A 84 8.04 -0.11 17.22
C LEU A 84 7.28 0.84 18.16
N PHE A 85 7.24 2.13 17.86
CA PHE A 85 6.46 3.07 18.66
C PHE A 85 4.96 2.73 18.66
N LEU A 86 4.37 2.41 17.49
CA LEU A 86 2.97 1.98 17.40
C LEU A 86 2.71 0.70 18.17
N VAL A 87 3.63 -0.27 18.14
CA VAL A 87 3.50 -1.52 18.91
C VAL A 87 3.55 -1.24 20.42
N ILE A 88 4.49 -0.41 20.88
CA ILE A 88 4.61 -0.05 22.30
C ILE A 88 3.34 0.71 22.75
N PHE A 89 2.90 1.69 21.96
CA PHE A 89 1.66 2.42 22.22
C PHE A 89 0.47 1.47 22.26
N GLY A 90 0.39 0.53 21.31
CA GLY A 90 -0.65 -0.49 21.27
C GLY A 90 -0.66 -1.37 22.52
N LEU A 91 0.51 -1.81 22.99
CA LEU A 91 0.61 -2.59 24.24
C LEU A 91 0.08 -1.82 25.46
N VAL A 92 0.41 -0.52 25.55
CA VAL A 92 -0.12 0.35 26.62
C VAL A 92 -1.65 0.45 26.53
N MET A 93 -2.18 0.64 25.32
CA MET A 93 -3.63 0.76 25.12
C MET A 93 -4.36 -0.56 25.32
N VAL A 94 -3.76 -1.70 24.92
CA VAL A 94 -4.32 -3.04 25.20
C VAL A 94 -4.31 -3.30 26.71
N LEU A 95 -3.24 -2.93 27.42
CA LEU A 95 -3.24 -3.03 28.89
C LEU A 95 -4.40 -2.24 29.50
N SER A 96 -4.60 -1.00 29.04
CA SER A 96 -5.69 -0.16 29.57
C SER A 96 -7.08 -0.70 29.25
N SER A 97 -7.29 -1.12 27.99
CA SER A 97 -8.62 -1.52 27.48
C SER A 97 -9.05 -2.93 27.89
N SER A 98 -8.10 -3.86 28.10
CA SER A 98 -8.42 -5.29 28.28
C SER A 98 -8.46 -5.78 29.72
N THR A 99 -8.10 -4.96 30.71
CA THR A 99 -8.02 -5.38 32.12
C THR A 99 -9.32 -5.95 32.65
N ILE A 100 -10.46 -5.29 32.38
CA ILE A 100 -11.78 -5.72 32.88
C ILE A 100 -12.25 -6.98 32.17
N GLU A 101 -12.10 -7.01 30.84
CA GLU A 101 -12.47 -8.14 29.99
C GLU A 101 -11.65 -9.40 30.35
N SER A 102 -10.34 -9.26 30.57
CA SER A 102 -9.45 -10.34 31.02
C SER A 102 -9.87 -10.89 32.41
N PHE A 103 -10.27 -10.01 33.32
CA PHE A 103 -10.73 -10.41 34.64
C PHE A 103 -12.07 -11.16 34.57
N SER A 104 -12.97 -10.72 33.69
CA SER A 104 -14.28 -11.38 33.48
C SER A 104 -14.14 -12.77 32.85
N ASP A 105 -13.10 -12.99 32.07
CA ASP A 105 -12.79 -14.27 31.39
C ASP A 105 -11.95 -15.23 32.25
N ASP A 106 -11.79 -14.96 33.56
CA ASP A 106 -10.96 -15.74 34.49
C ASP A 106 -9.47 -15.83 34.12
N GLU A 107 -8.98 -14.96 33.20
CA GLU A 107 -7.59 -14.90 32.78
C GLU A 107 -6.71 -14.01 33.70
N GLY A 108 -7.31 -13.38 34.70
CA GLY A 108 -6.69 -12.37 35.56
C GLY A 108 -6.52 -11.02 34.86
N PHE A 109 -6.17 -9.97 35.61
CA PHE A 109 -6.09 -8.59 35.10
C PHE A 109 -5.15 -8.39 33.92
N PHE A 110 -4.14 -9.23 33.77
CA PHE A 110 -3.08 -9.07 32.76
C PHE A 110 -3.12 -10.13 31.64
N GLY A 111 -4.12 -11.01 31.61
CA GLY A 111 -4.15 -12.16 30.71
C GLY A 111 -4.04 -11.78 29.24
N ARG A 112 -4.91 -10.90 28.74
CA ARG A 112 -4.87 -10.44 27.34
C ARG A 112 -3.63 -9.60 27.03
N PHE A 113 -3.18 -8.76 27.96
CA PHE A 113 -1.95 -7.99 27.82
C PHE A 113 -0.72 -8.89 27.73
N ALA A 114 -0.59 -9.89 28.62
CA ALA A 114 0.53 -10.84 28.58
C ALA A 114 0.57 -11.63 27.27
N ARG A 115 -0.60 -12.05 26.79
CA ARG A 115 -0.75 -12.73 25.51
C ARG A 115 -0.31 -11.82 24.34
N GLN A 116 -0.79 -10.57 24.30
CA GLN A 116 -0.37 -9.59 23.27
C GLN A 116 1.13 -9.27 23.36
N GLY A 117 1.65 -9.13 24.58
CA GLY A 117 3.10 -8.95 24.84
C GLY A 117 3.92 -10.12 24.30
N LEU A 118 3.48 -11.36 24.53
CA LEU A 118 4.14 -12.54 23.96
C LEU A 118 4.17 -12.53 22.42
N PHE A 119 3.05 -12.15 21.79
CA PHE A 119 3.00 -12.00 20.33
C PHE A 119 3.92 -10.89 19.82
N ALA A 120 4.09 -9.79 20.58
CA ALA A 120 5.06 -8.75 20.25
C ALA A 120 6.52 -9.25 20.42
N VAL A 121 6.81 -9.99 21.49
CA VAL A 121 8.13 -10.59 21.75
C VAL A 121 8.51 -11.61 20.66
N VAL A 122 7.57 -12.32 20.08
CA VAL A 122 7.80 -13.21 18.92
C VAL A 122 7.85 -12.43 17.61
N GLY A 123 6.92 -11.50 17.41
CA GLY A 123 6.77 -10.78 16.15
C GLY A 123 7.91 -9.81 15.84
N ILE A 124 8.45 -9.11 16.85
CA ILE A 124 9.58 -8.17 16.65
C ILE A 124 10.85 -8.89 16.18
N PRO A 125 11.33 -9.97 16.81
CA PRO A 125 12.45 -10.75 16.28
C PRO A 125 12.16 -11.30 14.88
N LEU A 126 10.95 -11.79 14.60
CA LEU A 126 10.57 -12.27 13.28
C LEU A 126 10.66 -11.15 12.23
N MET A 127 10.18 -9.95 12.53
CA MET A 127 10.33 -8.75 11.70
C MET A 127 11.81 -8.43 11.43
N LEU A 128 12.66 -8.47 12.47
CA LEU A 128 14.09 -8.19 12.34
C LEU A 128 14.81 -9.27 11.52
N ILE A 129 14.46 -10.54 11.68
CA ILE A 129 14.96 -11.64 10.86
C ILE A 129 14.53 -11.45 9.40
N ALA A 130 13.25 -11.20 9.16
CA ALA A 130 12.70 -10.92 7.83
C ALA A 130 13.42 -9.75 7.16
N SER A 131 13.74 -8.69 7.92
CA SER A 131 14.46 -7.51 7.41
C SER A 131 15.89 -7.81 6.95
N ARG A 132 16.47 -8.95 7.33
CA ARG A 132 17.80 -9.39 6.91
C ARG A 132 17.81 -10.31 5.70
N MET A 133 16.63 -10.83 5.30
CA MET A 133 16.53 -11.72 4.14
C MET A 133 16.71 -10.95 2.83
N PRO A 134 17.43 -11.52 1.84
CA PRO A 134 17.60 -10.87 0.55
C PRO A 134 16.30 -10.92 -0.28
N THR A 135 16.12 -9.96 -1.19
CA THR A 135 14.95 -9.90 -2.11
C THR A 135 14.76 -11.21 -2.89
N THR A 136 15.87 -11.87 -3.25
CA THR A 136 15.85 -13.16 -3.95
C THR A 136 15.21 -14.29 -3.15
N PHE A 137 15.35 -14.26 -1.82
CA PHE A 137 14.68 -15.20 -0.92
C PHE A 137 13.16 -15.08 -1.06
N TRP A 138 12.61 -13.86 -0.94
CA TRP A 138 11.16 -13.60 -1.03
C TRP A 138 10.60 -13.99 -2.39
N LYS A 139 11.31 -13.68 -3.48
CA LYS A 139 10.92 -14.09 -4.85
C LYS A 139 10.87 -15.62 -5.00
N LYS A 140 11.94 -16.31 -4.55
CA LYS A 140 12.04 -17.77 -4.69
C LYS A 140 10.98 -18.53 -3.89
N TRP A 141 10.67 -18.04 -2.68
CA TRP A 141 9.76 -18.71 -1.76
C TRP A 141 8.31 -18.21 -1.85
N ALA A 142 8.00 -17.26 -2.72
CA ALA A 142 6.68 -16.66 -2.86
C ALA A 142 5.55 -17.68 -3.01
N TRP A 143 5.75 -18.69 -3.87
CA TRP A 143 4.79 -19.75 -4.10
C TRP A 143 4.63 -20.68 -2.88
N HIS A 144 5.73 -21.02 -2.23
CA HIS A 144 5.70 -21.85 -1.04
C HIS A 144 4.97 -21.19 0.13
N PHE A 145 5.17 -19.90 0.33
CA PHE A 145 4.42 -19.14 1.34
C PHE A 145 2.92 -19.13 1.05
N LEU A 146 2.53 -18.99 -0.20
CA LEU A 146 1.12 -18.98 -0.58
C LEU A 146 0.48 -20.37 -0.38
N VAL A 147 1.14 -21.43 -0.81
CA VAL A 147 0.66 -22.82 -0.62
C VAL A 147 0.56 -23.14 0.86
N PHE A 148 1.58 -22.79 1.65
CA PHE A 148 1.57 -23.00 3.09
C PHE A 148 0.45 -22.20 3.77
N GLY A 149 0.25 -20.94 3.42
CA GLY A 149 -0.85 -20.12 3.93
C GLY A 149 -2.22 -20.68 3.56
N GLY A 150 -2.38 -21.14 2.32
CA GLY A 150 -3.59 -21.82 1.85
C GLY A 150 -3.86 -23.11 2.61
N PHE A 151 -2.82 -23.90 2.87
CA PHE A 151 -2.92 -25.10 3.71
C PHE A 151 -3.38 -24.77 5.14
N LEU A 152 -2.76 -23.77 5.78
CA LEU A 152 -3.19 -23.31 7.09
C LEU A 152 -4.65 -22.84 7.07
N GLN A 153 -5.08 -22.13 6.01
CA GLN A 153 -6.47 -21.67 5.89
C GLN A 153 -7.46 -22.84 5.74
N LEU A 154 -7.07 -23.94 5.10
CA LEU A 154 -7.89 -25.14 5.00
C LEU A 154 -8.05 -25.84 6.36
N LEU A 155 -7.06 -25.77 7.26
CA LEU A 155 -7.15 -26.36 8.60
C LEU A 155 -8.28 -25.75 9.44
N VAL A 156 -8.72 -24.52 9.11
CA VAL A 156 -9.86 -23.88 9.77
C VAL A 156 -11.16 -24.70 9.65
N PHE A 157 -11.30 -25.48 8.57
CA PHE A 157 -12.48 -26.28 8.30
C PHE A 157 -12.39 -27.72 8.88
N VAL A 158 -11.25 -28.06 9.49
CA VAL A 158 -11.03 -29.39 10.08
C VAL A 158 -11.64 -29.40 11.49
N PRO A 159 -12.60 -30.32 11.78
CA PRO A 159 -13.17 -30.46 13.12
C PRO A 159 -12.09 -30.73 14.16
N GLY A 160 -12.16 -30.04 15.30
CA GLY A 160 -11.19 -30.17 16.40
C GLY A 160 -9.95 -29.28 16.28
N ILE A 161 -9.62 -28.75 15.08
CA ILE A 161 -8.54 -27.77 14.87
C ILE A 161 -9.12 -26.38 14.68
N GLY A 162 -10.08 -26.27 13.76
CA GLY A 162 -10.79 -25.02 13.50
C GLY A 162 -11.85 -24.73 14.55
N PHE A 163 -12.01 -23.45 14.89
CA PHE A 163 -13.08 -22.99 15.75
C PHE A 163 -13.62 -21.65 15.30
N GLY A 164 -14.87 -21.37 15.71
CA GLY A 164 -15.55 -20.12 15.43
C GLY A 164 -15.53 -19.19 16.64
N TYR A 165 -15.40 -17.88 16.37
CA TYR A 165 -15.56 -16.83 17.34
C TYR A 165 -16.38 -15.69 16.73
N GLY A 166 -17.33 -15.13 17.50
CA GLY A 166 -18.17 -14.03 17.00
C GLY A 166 -18.99 -14.35 15.75
N GLY A 167 -19.32 -15.63 15.50
CA GLY A 167 -20.07 -16.08 14.31
C GLY A 167 -19.21 -16.33 13.07
N ASN A 168 -17.89 -16.12 13.13
CA ASN A 168 -16.93 -16.39 12.07
C ASN A 168 -16.11 -17.63 12.39
N ASN A 169 -15.91 -18.52 11.41
CA ASN A 169 -15.10 -19.74 11.52
C ASN A 169 -13.77 -19.55 10.80
N ASN A 170 -12.85 -18.79 11.41
CA ASN A 170 -11.58 -18.40 10.76
C ASN A 170 -10.36 -18.59 11.65
N TRP A 171 -10.53 -19.26 12.77
CA TRP A 171 -9.48 -19.43 13.75
C TRP A 171 -9.05 -20.89 13.81
N ILE A 172 -7.77 -21.13 14.07
CA ILE A 172 -7.24 -22.42 14.46
C ILE A 172 -6.75 -22.36 15.89
N ARG A 173 -6.96 -23.44 16.63
CA ARG A 173 -6.46 -23.60 17.99
C ARG A 173 -5.06 -24.20 17.96
N VAL A 174 -4.11 -23.57 18.63
CA VAL A 174 -2.73 -24.04 18.76
C VAL A 174 -2.46 -24.30 20.24
N GLY A 175 -2.67 -25.54 20.66
CA GLY A 175 -2.68 -25.88 22.09
C GLY A 175 -3.94 -25.36 22.80
N GLU A 176 -3.88 -25.27 24.13
CA GLU A 176 -5.03 -24.83 24.95
C GLU A 176 -5.16 -23.30 25.04
N SER A 177 -4.04 -22.57 24.94
CA SER A 177 -3.97 -21.14 25.26
C SER A 177 -3.81 -20.21 24.06
N PHE A 178 -3.51 -20.75 22.86
CA PHE A 178 -3.25 -19.93 21.69
C PHE A 178 -4.22 -20.17 20.55
N SER A 179 -4.66 -19.08 19.95
CA SER A 179 -5.42 -19.09 18.72
C SER A 179 -4.71 -18.27 17.66
N ALA A 180 -4.79 -18.72 16.41
CA ALA A 180 -4.24 -18.01 15.28
C ALA A 180 -5.27 -17.93 14.16
N GLN A 181 -5.27 -16.83 13.44
CA GLN A 181 -6.10 -16.61 12.25
C GLN A 181 -5.20 -16.78 11.01
N PRO A 182 -5.30 -17.90 10.27
CA PRO A 182 -4.43 -18.18 9.13
C PRO A 182 -4.53 -17.15 8.02
N SER A 183 -5.68 -16.54 7.82
CA SER A 183 -5.89 -15.50 6.81
C SER A 183 -4.97 -14.29 6.97
N GLU A 184 -4.48 -14.01 8.18
CA GLU A 184 -3.49 -12.96 8.42
C GLU A 184 -2.16 -13.26 7.72
N PHE A 185 -1.70 -14.52 7.80
CA PHE A 185 -0.51 -14.98 7.07
C PHE A 185 -0.77 -15.04 5.56
N VAL A 186 -1.96 -15.46 5.14
CA VAL A 186 -2.36 -15.50 3.72
C VAL A 186 -2.26 -14.11 3.09
N LYS A 187 -2.59 -13.02 3.79
CA LYS A 187 -2.44 -11.64 3.28
C LYS A 187 -0.99 -11.35 2.89
N VAL A 188 -0.03 -11.66 3.76
CA VAL A 188 1.42 -11.49 3.46
C VAL A 188 1.85 -12.34 2.28
N ALA A 189 1.48 -13.62 2.30
CA ALA A 189 1.83 -14.58 1.25
C ALA A 189 1.26 -14.16 -0.11
N LEU A 190 0.01 -13.68 -0.12
CA LEU A 190 -0.68 -13.20 -1.32
C LEU A 190 0.02 -11.95 -1.90
N ILE A 191 0.41 -10.99 -1.06
CA ILE A 191 1.16 -9.79 -1.48
C ILE A 191 2.47 -10.21 -2.17
N VAL A 192 3.27 -11.05 -1.51
CA VAL A 192 4.57 -11.51 -2.01
C VAL A 192 4.40 -12.28 -3.32
N TRP A 193 3.39 -13.15 -3.39
CA TRP A 193 3.11 -13.92 -4.59
C TRP A 193 2.62 -13.06 -5.75
N ILE A 194 1.63 -12.18 -5.56
CA ILE A 194 1.14 -11.26 -6.59
C ILE A 194 2.30 -10.42 -7.13
N ALA A 195 3.14 -9.88 -6.23
CA ALA A 195 4.29 -9.09 -6.62
C ALA A 195 5.29 -9.90 -7.46
N SER A 196 5.50 -11.19 -7.15
CA SER A 196 6.39 -12.07 -7.94
C SER A 196 5.87 -12.31 -9.35
N VAL A 197 4.55 -12.46 -9.50
CA VAL A 197 3.89 -12.64 -10.80
C VAL A 197 3.93 -11.34 -11.63
N LEU A 198 3.57 -10.20 -11.02
CA LEU A 198 3.50 -8.92 -11.72
C LEU A 198 4.89 -8.37 -12.08
N ALA A 199 5.90 -8.61 -11.22
CA ALA A 199 7.27 -8.16 -11.49
C ALA A 199 7.89 -8.81 -12.74
N VAL A 200 7.51 -10.04 -13.08
CA VAL A 200 7.98 -10.73 -14.29
C VAL A 200 7.22 -10.27 -15.54
N ARG A 201 6.02 -9.74 -15.39
CA ARG A 201 5.10 -9.39 -16.50
C ARG A 201 4.95 -7.89 -16.70
N GLN A 202 5.99 -7.11 -16.40
CA GLN A 202 5.93 -5.64 -16.49
C GLN A 202 5.54 -5.13 -17.89
N ASP A 203 5.97 -5.83 -18.95
CA ASP A 203 5.70 -5.46 -20.34
C ASP A 203 4.30 -5.90 -20.82
N GLU A 204 3.58 -6.71 -20.03
CA GLU A 204 2.28 -7.28 -20.38
C GLU A 204 1.11 -6.69 -19.58
N LEU A 205 1.37 -5.68 -18.74
CA LEU A 205 0.36 -5.11 -17.82
C LEU A 205 -0.80 -4.41 -18.53
N ASP A 206 -0.64 -4.12 -19.81
CA ASP A 206 -1.69 -3.52 -20.65
C ASP A 206 -2.76 -4.53 -21.07
N ASP A 207 -2.43 -5.83 -21.14
CA ASP A 207 -3.35 -6.89 -21.47
C ASP A 207 -3.97 -7.48 -20.18
N TRP A 208 -5.23 -7.11 -19.91
CA TRP A 208 -5.95 -7.57 -18.73
C TRP A 208 -6.02 -9.10 -18.60
N ARG A 209 -6.07 -9.84 -19.73
CA ARG A 209 -6.16 -11.31 -19.72
C ARG A 209 -4.90 -11.94 -19.18
N ARG A 210 -3.72 -11.40 -19.54
CA ARG A 210 -2.43 -11.89 -19.09
C ARG A 210 -2.17 -11.57 -17.61
N VAL A 211 -2.75 -10.48 -17.12
CA VAL A 211 -2.70 -10.10 -15.71
C VAL A 211 -3.72 -10.86 -14.88
N ALA A 212 -4.98 -10.91 -15.34
CA ALA A 212 -6.08 -11.48 -14.58
C ALA A 212 -6.00 -13.02 -14.52
N PHE A 213 -5.62 -13.69 -15.60
CA PHE A 213 -5.62 -15.16 -15.68
C PHE A 213 -4.79 -15.84 -14.55
N PRO A 214 -3.56 -15.40 -14.21
CA PRO A 214 -2.85 -16.00 -13.08
C PRO A 214 -3.35 -15.51 -11.72
N ILE A 215 -3.74 -14.24 -11.60
CA ILE A 215 -4.04 -13.63 -10.30
C ILE A 215 -5.45 -13.98 -9.83
N LEU A 216 -6.43 -13.87 -10.72
CA LEU A 216 -7.85 -14.01 -10.37
C LEU A 216 -8.20 -15.41 -9.81
N PRO A 217 -7.75 -16.54 -10.40
CA PRO A 217 -8.06 -17.85 -9.83
C PRO A 217 -7.47 -18.03 -8.43
N ILE A 218 -6.23 -17.63 -8.23
CA ILE A 218 -5.52 -17.86 -6.97
C ILE A 218 -5.97 -16.90 -5.88
N ALA A 219 -6.03 -15.59 -6.17
CA ALA A 219 -6.56 -14.61 -5.24
C ALA A 219 -8.06 -14.86 -4.98
N GLY A 220 -8.82 -15.25 -6.01
CA GLY A 220 -10.21 -15.64 -5.88
C GLY A 220 -10.40 -16.85 -4.97
N THR A 221 -9.59 -17.89 -5.12
CA THR A 221 -9.62 -19.06 -4.22
C THR A 221 -9.31 -18.66 -2.78
N ALA A 222 -8.28 -17.84 -2.55
CA ALA A 222 -7.96 -17.35 -1.22
C ALA A 222 -9.11 -16.53 -0.61
N LEU A 223 -9.74 -15.67 -1.40
CA LEU A 223 -10.92 -14.91 -0.99
C LEU A 223 -12.11 -15.82 -0.68
N VAL A 224 -12.40 -16.81 -1.51
CA VAL A 224 -13.50 -17.75 -1.29
C VAL A 224 -13.29 -18.54 -0.01
N LEU A 225 -12.07 -19.03 0.28
CA LEU A 225 -11.76 -19.73 1.52
C LEU A 225 -12.04 -18.87 2.76
N VAL A 226 -11.68 -17.58 2.72
CA VAL A 226 -11.98 -16.65 3.83
C VAL A 226 -13.48 -16.35 3.92
N MET A 227 -14.15 -16.20 2.78
CA MET A 227 -15.61 -15.97 2.71
C MET A 227 -16.45 -17.15 3.23
N VAL A 228 -16.01 -18.38 2.96
CA VAL A 228 -16.64 -19.61 3.52
C VAL A 228 -16.53 -19.62 5.04
N GLY A 229 -15.42 -19.09 5.60
CA GLY A 229 -15.26 -18.83 7.03
C GLY A 229 -16.10 -17.66 7.57
N LYS A 230 -16.93 -17.02 6.73
CA LYS A 230 -17.82 -15.89 7.05
C LYS A 230 -17.12 -14.59 7.43
N ASP A 231 -15.84 -14.42 7.09
CA ASP A 231 -15.05 -13.23 7.42
C ASP A 231 -15.03 -12.22 6.25
N LEU A 232 -16.04 -11.36 6.24
CA LEU A 232 -16.14 -10.27 5.27
C LEU A 232 -15.08 -9.18 5.50
N GLY A 233 -14.74 -8.93 6.75
CA GLY A 233 -13.74 -7.91 7.10
C GLY A 233 -12.39 -8.24 6.49
N THR A 234 -11.87 -9.43 6.75
CA THR A 234 -10.60 -9.88 6.15
C THR A 234 -10.69 -9.99 4.64
N ALA A 235 -11.82 -10.47 4.08
CA ALA A 235 -12.02 -10.54 2.64
C ALA A 235 -11.95 -9.16 1.98
N SER A 236 -12.55 -8.13 2.58
CA SER A 236 -12.50 -6.74 2.08
C SER A 236 -11.08 -6.19 2.07
N VAL A 237 -10.30 -6.46 3.13
CA VAL A 237 -8.87 -6.11 3.18
C VAL A 237 -8.06 -6.84 2.11
N MET A 238 -8.32 -8.13 1.86
CA MET A 238 -7.64 -8.89 0.80
C MET A 238 -7.95 -8.34 -0.59
N VAL A 239 -9.20 -7.95 -0.85
CA VAL A 239 -9.57 -7.26 -2.10
C VAL A 239 -8.80 -5.95 -2.26
N MET A 240 -8.74 -5.14 -1.20
CA MET A 240 -7.98 -3.89 -1.20
C MET A 240 -6.49 -4.14 -1.47
N ILE A 241 -5.89 -5.20 -0.91
CA ILE A 241 -4.52 -5.63 -1.19
C ILE A 241 -4.33 -5.96 -2.68
N VAL A 242 -5.22 -6.78 -3.27
CA VAL A 242 -5.13 -7.17 -4.68
C VAL A 242 -5.21 -5.96 -5.58
N LEU A 243 -6.21 -5.09 -5.39
CA LEU A 243 -6.37 -3.87 -6.17
C LEU A 243 -5.18 -2.92 -5.99
N GLY A 244 -4.66 -2.79 -4.77
CA GLY A 244 -3.48 -2.00 -4.48
C GLY A 244 -2.23 -2.52 -5.20
N CYS A 245 -1.96 -3.83 -5.14
CA CYS A 245 -0.84 -4.44 -5.85
C CYS A 245 -0.94 -4.21 -7.38
N LEU A 246 -2.14 -4.37 -7.96
CA LEU A 246 -2.39 -4.11 -9.38
C LEU A 246 -2.17 -2.63 -9.76
N TYR A 247 -2.66 -1.71 -8.92
CA TYR A 247 -2.51 -0.28 -9.13
C TYR A 247 -1.02 0.14 -9.14
N PHE A 248 -0.27 -0.27 -8.12
CA PHE A 248 1.14 0.08 -7.99
C PHE A 248 2.07 -0.69 -8.94
N ALA A 249 1.59 -1.80 -9.51
CA ALA A 249 2.27 -2.47 -10.62
C ALA A 249 2.17 -1.67 -11.93
N GLY A 250 1.14 -0.80 -12.07
CA GLY A 250 0.93 0.01 -13.26
C GLY A 250 -0.16 -0.53 -14.21
N VAL A 251 -1.05 -1.40 -13.72
CA VAL A 251 -2.21 -1.86 -14.50
C VAL A 251 -3.12 -0.67 -14.84
N ARG A 252 -3.66 -0.63 -16.06
CA ARG A 252 -4.51 0.47 -16.55
C ARG A 252 -5.71 0.68 -15.64
N LEU A 253 -5.96 1.93 -15.25
CA LEU A 253 -7.05 2.32 -14.35
C LEU A 253 -8.42 1.79 -14.79
N LYS A 254 -8.70 1.72 -16.08
CA LYS A 254 -9.95 1.16 -16.61
C LYS A 254 -10.22 -0.28 -16.14
N HIS A 255 -9.18 -1.12 -16.09
CA HIS A 255 -9.32 -2.51 -15.63
C HIS A 255 -9.54 -2.58 -14.12
N LEU A 256 -8.91 -1.66 -13.37
CA LEU A 256 -9.12 -1.52 -11.92
C LEU A 256 -10.56 -1.06 -11.62
N PHE A 257 -11.09 -0.10 -12.38
CA PHE A 257 -12.49 0.31 -12.23
C PHE A 257 -13.47 -0.82 -12.53
N VAL A 258 -13.23 -1.62 -13.57
CA VAL A 258 -14.06 -2.80 -13.88
C VAL A 258 -13.97 -3.82 -12.75
N ALA A 259 -12.76 -4.10 -12.23
CA ALA A 259 -12.58 -5.01 -11.10
C ALA A 259 -13.28 -4.48 -9.84
N LEU A 260 -13.14 -3.19 -9.53
CA LEU A 260 -13.81 -2.56 -8.39
C LEU A 260 -15.33 -2.61 -8.52
N ALA A 261 -15.88 -2.34 -9.72
CA ALA A 261 -17.31 -2.47 -9.99
C ALA A 261 -17.80 -3.91 -9.79
N GLY A 262 -17.05 -4.91 -10.28
CA GLY A 262 -17.34 -6.32 -10.04
C GLY A 262 -17.35 -6.68 -8.55
N VAL A 263 -16.36 -6.19 -7.80
CA VAL A 263 -16.29 -6.38 -6.34
C VAL A 263 -17.47 -5.70 -5.64
N ALA A 264 -17.85 -4.49 -6.04
CA ALA A 264 -19.00 -3.78 -5.47
C ALA A 264 -20.31 -4.55 -5.70
N VAL A 265 -20.52 -5.08 -6.91
CA VAL A 265 -21.69 -5.92 -7.22
C VAL A 265 -21.72 -7.19 -6.35
N LEU A 266 -20.57 -7.87 -6.20
CA LEU A 266 -20.45 -9.04 -5.33
C LEU A 266 -20.68 -8.68 -3.86
N ALA A 267 -20.15 -7.56 -3.39
CA ALA A 267 -20.36 -7.09 -2.02
C ALA A 267 -21.83 -6.79 -1.74
N LEU A 268 -22.52 -6.13 -2.67
CA LEU A 268 -23.96 -5.89 -2.60
C LEU A 268 -24.74 -7.22 -2.59
N PHE A 269 -24.40 -8.15 -3.47
CA PHE A 269 -25.03 -9.47 -3.50
C PHE A 269 -24.84 -10.21 -2.16
N PHE A 270 -23.61 -10.28 -1.63
CA PHE A 270 -23.34 -10.93 -0.37
C PHE A 270 -23.89 -10.19 0.85
N SER A 271 -24.14 -8.89 0.78
CA SER A 271 -24.78 -8.12 1.85
C SER A 271 -26.27 -8.48 2.02
N THR A 272 -26.90 -8.97 0.95
CA THR A 272 -28.31 -9.41 1.00
C THR A 272 -28.47 -10.85 1.48
N ILE A 273 -27.37 -11.63 1.51
CA ILE A 273 -27.37 -13.03 1.94
C ILE A 273 -26.93 -13.12 3.41
N GLY A 274 -27.85 -13.41 4.30
CA GLY A 274 -27.62 -13.61 5.72
C GLY A 274 -28.16 -12.49 6.61
N SER A 275 -28.94 -12.86 7.60
CA SER A 275 -29.69 -11.95 8.48
C SER A 275 -28.79 -10.94 9.23
N SER A 276 -27.69 -11.40 9.82
CA SER A 276 -26.77 -10.52 10.56
C SER A 276 -26.03 -9.50 9.69
N ARG A 277 -25.73 -9.82 8.42
CA ARG A 277 -25.04 -8.91 7.51
C ARG A 277 -25.96 -7.83 6.97
N SER A 278 -27.17 -8.23 6.55
CA SER A 278 -28.18 -7.29 6.09
C SER A 278 -28.60 -6.36 7.23
N SER A 279 -28.67 -6.85 8.47
CA SER A 279 -28.93 -6.04 9.66
C SER A 279 -27.84 -4.97 9.86
N ARG A 280 -26.55 -5.31 9.84
CA ARG A 280 -25.44 -4.34 9.98
C ARG A 280 -25.45 -3.26 8.89
N VAL A 281 -25.73 -3.62 7.64
CA VAL A 281 -25.83 -2.65 6.53
C VAL A 281 -27.08 -1.79 6.69
N SER A 282 -28.22 -2.37 7.06
CA SER A 282 -29.47 -1.64 7.31
C SER A 282 -29.31 -0.63 8.46
N ILE A 283 -28.68 -1.03 9.56
CA ILE A 283 -28.39 -0.17 10.71
C ILE A 283 -27.47 0.98 10.30
N TRP A 284 -26.45 0.72 9.50
CA TRP A 284 -25.54 1.76 9.02
C TRP A 284 -26.23 2.78 8.11
N LEU A 285 -27.16 2.32 7.24
CA LEU A 285 -27.89 3.21 6.31
C LEU A 285 -29.00 4.00 6.99
N ASN A 286 -29.75 3.36 7.88
CA ASN A 286 -30.96 3.92 8.47
C ASN A 286 -30.73 4.48 9.90
N GLY A 287 -29.55 4.24 10.46
CA GLY A 287 -29.24 4.54 11.85
C GLY A 287 -29.80 3.51 12.84
N CYS A 288 -29.39 3.61 14.09
CA CYS A 288 -29.90 2.81 15.20
C CYS A 288 -31.21 3.42 15.72
N VAL A 289 -32.33 2.96 15.20
CA VAL A 289 -33.66 3.42 15.59
C VAL A 289 -34.14 2.68 16.85
N ASP A 290 -33.81 1.40 16.99
CA ASP A 290 -34.20 0.54 18.11
C ASP A 290 -32.95 0.05 18.85
N LEU A 291 -32.81 0.50 20.11
CA LEU A 291 -31.68 0.15 20.99
C LEU A 291 -31.73 -1.31 21.48
N SER A 292 -32.86 -1.99 21.31
CA SER A 292 -32.98 -3.41 21.65
C SER A 292 -32.28 -4.32 20.63
N VAL A 293 -31.93 -3.81 19.47
CA VAL A 293 -31.23 -4.56 18.43
C VAL A 293 -29.76 -4.72 18.81
N ALA A 294 -29.33 -5.96 18.99
CA ALA A 294 -27.97 -6.29 19.46
C ALA A 294 -26.85 -5.70 18.58
N GLU A 295 -27.07 -5.61 17.26
CA GLU A 295 -26.12 -5.06 16.31
C GLU A 295 -25.95 -3.52 16.40
N CYS A 296 -26.90 -2.81 17.03
CA CYS A 296 -26.78 -1.38 17.35
C CYS A 296 -25.85 -1.10 18.53
N TRP A 297 -25.66 -2.07 19.40
CA TRP A 297 -24.95 -1.88 20.67
C TRP A 297 -23.51 -1.37 20.48
N GLN A 298 -22.74 -2.04 19.62
CA GLN A 298 -21.33 -1.69 19.40
C GLN A 298 -21.13 -0.28 18.79
N PRO A 299 -21.76 0.10 17.65
CA PRO A 299 -21.57 1.42 17.05
C PRO A 299 -21.98 2.55 17.98
N LEU A 300 -23.07 2.36 18.71
CA LEU A 300 -23.63 3.39 19.59
C LEU A 300 -22.69 3.65 20.77
N HIS A 301 -22.25 2.58 21.46
CA HIS A 301 -21.33 2.71 22.59
C HIS A 301 -19.95 3.22 22.18
N ALA A 302 -19.47 2.88 20.97
CA ALA A 302 -18.26 3.46 20.41
C ALA A 302 -18.38 4.99 20.21
N THR A 303 -19.52 5.44 19.68
CA THR A 303 -19.78 6.87 19.49
C THR A 303 -19.89 7.60 20.83
N TRP A 304 -20.56 7.00 21.83
CA TRP A 304 -20.64 7.56 23.18
C TRP A 304 -19.29 7.61 23.88
N ALA A 305 -18.45 6.58 23.72
CA ALA A 305 -17.08 6.58 24.24
C ALA A 305 -16.26 7.74 23.67
N LEU A 306 -16.28 7.93 22.34
CA LEU A 306 -15.61 9.06 21.68
C LEU A 306 -16.11 10.40 22.19
N ALA A 307 -17.45 10.57 22.29
CA ALA A 307 -18.05 11.82 22.77
C ALA A 307 -17.69 12.08 24.25
N ALA A 308 -17.66 11.04 25.08
CA ALA A 308 -17.35 11.13 26.50
C ALA A 308 -15.88 11.53 26.77
N GLY A 309 -14.96 11.27 25.82
CA GLY A 309 -13.56 11.66 25.94
C GLY A 309 -13.29 13.14 25.74
N GLY A 310 -14.17 13.86 25.01
CA GLY A 310 -13.97 15.27 24.74
C GLY A 310 -12.61 15.59 24.10
N ILE A 311 -12.00 16.72 24.48
CA ILE A 311 -10.71 17.15 23.90
C ILE A 311 -9.53 16.45 24.57
N PHE A 312 -9.52 16.35 25.91
CA PHE A 312 -8.36 15.89 26.69
C PHE A 312 -8.46 14.46 27.16
N GLY A 313 -9.61 13.82 27.03
CA GLY A 313 -9.86 12.47 27.54
C GLY A 313 -10.17 12.43 29.05
N LYS A 314 -10.56 11.24 29.50
CA LYS A 314 -10.82 10.95 30.92
C LYS A 314 -9.57 10.52 31.69
N GLY A 315 -8.43 10.37 31.01
CA GLY A 315 -7.19 9.82 31.52
C GLY A 315 -7.06 8.32 31.25
N LEU A 316 -5.81 7.84 31.15
CA LEU A 316 -5.49 6.43 30.94
C LEU A 316 -6.09 5.58 32.08
N GLY A 317 -6.70 4.46 31.72
CA GLY A 317 -7.33 3.55 32.68
C GLY A 317 -8.75 3.94 33.10
N ASN A 318 -9.27 5.11 32.74
CA ASN A 318 -10.54 5.64 33.21
C ASN A 318 -11.69 5.52 32.19
N SER A 319 -11.53 4.71 31.15
CA SER A 319 -12.63 4.42 30.23
C SER A 319 -13.77 3.73 30.94
N VAL A 320 -15.00 4.20 30.70
CA VAL A 320 -16.23 3.56 31.17
C VAL A 320 -16.69 2.48 30.17
N ALA A 321 -16.44 2.70 28.88
CA ALA A 321 -16.85 1.80 27.82
C ALA A 321 -16.23 0.39 27.95
N LYS A 322 -15.03 0.27 28.53
CA LYS A 322 -14.34 -1.02 28.75
C LYS A 322 -15.00 -1.92 29.82
N TRP A 323 -15.93 -1.39 30.63
CA TRP A 323 -16.66 -2.16 31.66
C TRP A 323 -17.80 -2.98 31.04
N ASN A 324 -17.50 -3.77 30.01
CA ASN A 324 -18.47 -4.62 29.27
C ASN A 324 -19.59 -3.86 28.53
N TRP A 325 -19.50 -2.50 28.45
CA TRP A 325 -20.42 -1.71 27.66
C TRP A 325 -20.09 -1.74 26.16
N LEU A 326 -18.80 -1.84 25.80
CA LEU A 326 -18.35 -1.91 24.43
C LEU A 326 -17.68 -3.27 24.17
N PRO A 327 -18.39 -4.25 23.55
CA PRO A 327 -17.78 -5.50 23.13
C PRO A 327 -16.61 -5.26 22.16
N GLU A 328 -15.57 -6.09 22.24
CA GLU A 328 -14.35 -5.98 21.43
C GLU A 328 -13.61 -4.65 21.63
N ALA A 329 -13.69 -4.07 22.83
CA ALA A 329 -13.05 -2.80 23.18
C ALA A 329 -11.54 -2.83 23.01
N SER A 330 -10.89 -3.98 23.23
CA SER A 330 -9.43 -4.15 23.09
C SER A 330 -8.99 -4.51 21.67
N SER A 331 -9.89 -4.97 20.81
CA SER A 331 -9.61 -5.41 19.43
C SER A 331 -10.15 -4.42 18.39
N ASP A 332 -11.40 -4.56 17.97
CA ASP A 332 -11.97 -3.82 16.85
C ASP A 332 -12.30 -2.37 17.18
N TYR A 333 -12.59 -2.09 18.45
CA TYR A 333 -13.00 -0.76 18.92
C TYR A 333 -11.97 -0.05 19.81
N ILE A 334 -10.70 -0.49 19.78
CA ILE A 334 -9.64 0.14 20.59
C ILE A 334 -9.49 1.64 20.30
N PHE A 335 -9.77 2.09 19.07
CA PHE A 335 -9.74 3.51 18.72
C PHE A 335 -10.81 4.32 19.49
N ALA A 336 -11.97 3.74 19.80
CA ALA A 336 -12.98 4.37 20.65
C ALA A 336 -12.47 4.54 22.10
N ILE A 337 -11.77 3.53 22.63
CA ILE A 337 -11.16 3.60 23.97
C ILE A 337 -10.04 4.65 24.02
N ILE A 338 -9.20 4.71 22.95
CA ILE A 338 -8.18 5.76 22.80
C ILE A 338 -8.84 7.14 22.84
N GLY A 339 -9.95 7.31 22.11
CA GLY A 339 -10.69 8.56 22.10
C GLY A 339 -11.34 8.87 23.44
N GLU A 340 -11.84 7.89 24.22
CA GLU A 340 -12.40 8.10 25.54
C GLU A 340 -11.31 8.45 26.57
N GLU A 341 -10.18 7.73 26.59
CA GLU A 341 -9.13 7.89 27.59
C GLU A 341 -8.19 9.08 27.30
N LEU A 342 -7.82 9.29 26.03
CA LEU A 342 -6.87 10.34 25.62
C LEU A 342 -7.54 11.51 24.88
N GLY A 343 -8.84 11.44 24.66
CA GLY A 343 -9.61 12.49 23.98
C GLY A 343 -9.29 12.65 22.49
N LEU A 344 -9.76 13.74 21.95
CA LEU A 344 -9.47 14.12 20.55
C LEU A 344 -7.97 14.23 20.27
N ILE A 345 -7.19 14.73 21.24
CA ILE A 345 -5.73 14.83 21.11
C ILE A 345 -5.11 13.46 20.89
N GLY A 346 -5.49 12.46 21.71
CA GLY A 346 -4.99 11.08 21.54
C GLY A 346 -5.38 10.47 20.20
N ALA A 347 -6.63 10.67 19.76
CA ALA A 347 -7.10 10.23 18.46
C ALA A 347 -6.30 10.86 17.31
N LEU A 348 -6.03 12.19 17.37
CA LEU A 348 -5.22 12.89 16.37
C LEU A 348 -3.76 12.43 16.38
N VAL A 349 -3.18 12.13 17.54
CA VAL A 349 -1.82 11.57 17.65
C VAL A 349 -1.75 10.22 16.93
N VAL A 350 -2.73 9.33 17.12
CA VAL A 350 -2.79 8.04 16.41
C VAL A 350 -2.89 8.25 14.90
N LEU A 351 -3.76 9.15 14.44
CA LEU A 351 -3.85 9.50 13.01
C LEU A 351 -2.52 10.04 12.47
N ALA A 352 -1.85 10.92 13.21
CA ALA A 352 -0.55 11.46 12.84
C ALA A 352 0.52 10.36 12.75
N LEU A 353 0.51 9.39 13.66
CA LEU A 353 1.42 8.24 13.61
C LEU A 353 1.20 7.36 12.37
N PHE A 354 -0.05 7.11 11.96
CA PHE A 354 -0.34 6.43 10.71
C PHE A 354 0.06 7.24 9.48
N VAL A 355 -0.03 8.59 9.54
CA VAL A 355 0.52 9.46 8.48
C VAL A 355 2.05 9.32 8.41
N VAL A 356 2.76 9.33 9.55
CA VAL A 356 4.21 9.12 9.59
C VAL A 356 4.58 7.73 9.06
N LEU A 357 3.82 6.70 9.42
CA LEU A 357 3.99 5.34 8.89
C LEU A 357 3.79 5.31 7.36
N THR A 358 2.78 6.01 6.86
CA THR A 358 2.54 6.15 5.41
C THR A 358 3.72 6.82 4.71
N ILE A 359 4.23 7.92 5.29
CA ILE A 359 5.41 8.62 4.76
C ILE A 359 6.61 7.68 4.73
N ALA A 360 6.82 6.87 5.77
CA ALA A 360 7.90 5.89 5.83
C ALA A 360 7.77 4.84 4.71
N PHE A 361 6.59 4.26 4.50
CA PHE A 361 6.33 3.35 3.39
C PHE A 361 6.57 4.01 2.02
N VAL A 362 6.05 5.22 1.80
CA VAL A 362 6.21 5.95 0.53
C VAL A 362 7.69 6.25 0.26
N ARG A 363 8.48 6.56 1.27
CA ARG A 363 9.94 6.77 1.11
C ARG A 363 10.63 5.50 0.66
N VAL A 364 10.35 4.35 1.30
CA VAL A 364 10.88 3.03 0.88
C VAL A 364 10.40 2.69 -0.53
N LEU A 365 9.10 2.91 -0.84
CA LEU A 365 8.51 2.66 -2.15
C LEU A 365 9.22 3.44 -3.27
N ARG A 366 9.48 4.73 -3.04
CA ARG A 366 10.18 5.60 -4.00
C ARG A 366 11.65 5.23 -4.17
N GLY A 367 12.27 4.68 -3.14
CA GLY A 367 13.65 4.17 -3.18
C GLY A 367 13.79 2.80 -3.85
N ALA A 368 12.71 2.06 -4.01
CA ALA A 368 12.72 0.70 -4.56
C ALA A 368 12.92 0.71 -6.08
N ARG A 369 14.05 0.19 -6.55
CA ARG A 369 14.38 0.06 -7.99
C ARG A 369 13.79 -1.23 -8.60
N ASP A 370 13.70 -2.29 -7.82
CA ASP A 370 13.16 -3.58 -8.24
C ASP A 370 11.61 -3.53 -8.25
N PRO A 371 10.94 -3.81 -9.37
CA PRO A 371 9.48 -3.86 -9.45
C PRO A 371 8.82 -4.75 -8.39
N PHE A 372 9.43 -5.89 -8.08
CA PHE A 372 8.94 -6.79 -7.01
C PHE A 372 8.93 -6.08 -5.65
N ALA A 373 10.05 -5.45 -5.26
CA ALA A 373 10.16 -4.74 -3.99
C ALA A 373 9.16 -3.58 -3.92
N ARG A 374 8.96 -2.87 -5.03
CA ARG A 374 7.99 -1.78 -5.15
C ARG A 374 6.56 -2.28 -4.93
N ILE A 375 6.15 -3.37 -5.58
CA ILE A 375 4.79 -3.90 -5.49
C ILE A 375 4.53 -4.49 -4.09
N VAL A 376 5.50 -5.23 -3.49
CA VAL A 376 5.37 -5.73 -2.12
C VAL A 376 5.24 -4.59 -1.13
N THR A 377 6.10 -3.57 -1.22
CA THR A 377 6.03 -2.40 -0.33
C THR A 377 4.67 -1.71 -0.42
N ALA A 378 4.17 -1.53 -1.64
CA ALA A 378 2.85 -0.95 -1.88
C ALA A 378 1.72 -1.84 -1.31
N GLY A 379 1.78 -3.15 -1.51
CA GLY A 379 0.79 -4.10 -0.99
C GLY A 379 0.72 -4.09 0.53
N VAL A 380 1.88 -4.10 1.22
CA VAL A 380 1.94 -4.02 2.69
C VAL A 380 1.46 -2.66 3.18
N MET A 381 1.81 -1.58 2.50
CA MET A 381 1.32 -0.23 2.81
C MET A 381 -0.20 -0.15 2.69
N VAL A 382 -0.77 -0.58 1.55
CA VAL A 382 -2.22 -0.58 1.31
C VAL A 382 -2.94 -1.43 2.35
N TRP A 383 -2.41 -2.60 2.68
CA TRP A 383 -2.95 -3.44 3.75
C TRP A 383 -2.95 -2.69 5.08
N THR A 384 -1.77 -2.27 5.55
CA THR A 384 -1.62 -1.71 6.92
C THR A 384 -2.38 -0.39 7.07
N ILE A 385 -2.17 0.55 6.13
CA ILE A 385 -2.79 1.88 6.20
C ILE A 385 -4.28 1.81 5.84
N GLY A 386 -4.64 1.03 4.83
CA GLY A 386 -6.04 0.87 4.43
C GLY A 386 -6.86 0.17 5.50
N GLN A 387 -6.35 -0.89 6.14
CA GLN A 387 -7.02 -1.54 7.25
C GLN A 387 -7.18 -0.61 8.46
N ALA A 388 -6.15 0.21 8.78
CA ALA A 388 -6.26 1.23 9.83
C ALA A 388 -7.36 2.25 9.51
N PHE A 389 -7.40 2.73 8.25
CA PHE A 389 -8.44 3.65 7.81
C PHE A 389 -9.84 3.03 7.90
N VAL A 390 -10.00 1.78 7.47
CA VAL A 390 -11.28 1.05 7.57
C VAL A 390 -11.71 0.90 9.03
N ASN A 391 -10.81 0.49 9.95
CA ASN A 391 -11.12 0.38 11.36
C ASN A 391 -11.59 1.72 11.95
N ILE A 392 -10.83 2.79 11.74
CA ILE A 392 -11.17 4.13 12.23
C ILE A 392 -12.50 4.61 11.64
N ALA A 393 -12.74 4.38 10.34
CA ALA A 393 -13.98 4.76 9.68
C ALA A 393 -15.20 3.98 10.23
N VAL A 394 -15.03 2.71 10.60
CA VAL A 394 -16.05 1.91 11.28
C VAL A 394 -16.35 2.47 12.67
N VAL A 395 -15.32 2.77 13.46
CA VAL A 395 -15.48 3.33 14.81
C VAL A 395 -16.16 4.70 14.79
N LEU A 396 -15.90 5.50 13.75
CA LEU A 396 -16.54 6.80 13.51
C LEU A 396 -17.94 6.69 12.88
N GLY A 397 -18.42 5.47 12.59
CA GLY A 397 -19.73 5.25 11.95
C GLY A 397 -19.79 5.58 10.46
N VAL A 398 -18.66 5.90 9.81
CA VAL A 398 -18.57 6.19 8.37
C VAL A 398 -18.73 4.93 7.53
N LEU A 399 -18.33 3.78 8.05
CA LEU A 399 -18.48 2.46 7.42
C LEU A 399 -19.27 1.52 8.33
N PRO A 400 -19.94 0.50 7.77
CA PRO A 400 -20.61 -0.52 8.56
C PRO A 400 -19.60 -1.35 9.35
N VAL A 401 -20.05 -2.02 10.40
CA VAL A 401 -19.20 -2.87 11.26
C VAL A 401 -18.63 -4.05 10.47
N LEU A 402 -17.31 -4.10 10.34
CA LEU A 402 -16.57 -5.09 9.54
C LEU A 402 -15.77 -6.08 10.39
N GLY A 403 -15.46 -5.77 11.66
CA GLY A 403 -14.69 -6.65 12.52
C GLY A 403 -13.23 -6.76 12.07
N VAL A 404 -12.55 -5.64 11.84
CA VAL A 404 -11.13 -5.60 11.49
C VAL A 404 -10.33 -4.82 12.52
N PRO A 405 -9.27 -5.40 13.10
CA PRO A 405 -8.49 -4.74 14.13
C PRO A 405 -7.64 -3.59 13.57
N LEU A 406 -7.33 -2.60 14.43
CA LEU A 406 -6.40 -1.51 14.11
C LEU A 406 -4.96 -2.05 14.09
N PRO A 407 -4.26 -2.07 12.94
CA PRO A 407 -2.94 -2.67 12.83
C PRO A 407 -1.93 -2.10 13.82
N LEU A 408 -1.07 -2.95 14.37
CA LEU A 408 -0.01 -2.63 15.34
C LEU A 408 -0.50 -2.16 16.72
N ILE A 409 -1.75 -1.77 16.89
CA ILE A 409 -2.30 -1.21 18.13
C ILE A 409 -3.25 -2.20 18.79
N SER A 410 -4.21 -2.75 18.06
CA SER A 410 -5.26 -3.64 18.62
C SER A 410 -4.73 -4.94 19.18
N ALA A 411 -5.46 -5.49 20.14
CA ALA A 411 -5.29 -6.86 20.61
C ALA A 411 -5.66 -7.83 19.47
N GLY A 412 -4.64 -8.37 18.80
CA GLY A 412 -4.82 -9.30 17.70
C GLY A 412 -3.50 -10.03 17.45
N GLY A 413 -3.25 -11.09 18.22
CA GLY A 413 -1.96 -11.76 18.28
C GLY A 413 -1.39 -12.16 16.92
N SER A 414 -2.13 -12.98 16.14
CA SER A 414 -1.70 -13.41 14.80
C SER A 414 -1.64 -12.23 13.81
N ALA A 415 -2.54 -11.25 13.93
CA ALA A 415 -2.55 -10.05 13.10
C ALA A 415 -1.30 -9.18 13.37
N LEU A 416 -0.87 -9.06 14.63
CA LEU A 416 0.35 -8.34 14.98
C LEU A 416 1.59 -9.02 14.37
N ILE A 417 1.73 -10.35 14.52
CA ILE A 417 2.86 -11.10 13.94
C ILE A 417 2.87 -10.96 12.41
N ALA A 418 1.74 -11.14 11.75
CA ALA A 418 1.64 -11.04 10.30
C ALA A 418 1.98 -9.63 9.79
N THR A 419 1.49 -8.59 10.47
CA THR A 419 1.80 -7.19 10.12
C THR A 419 3.29 -6.89 10.31
N LEU A 420 3.88 -7.33 11.43
CA LEU A 420 5.31 -7.19 11.69
C LEU A 420 6.15 -7.96 10.67
N LEU A 421 5.73 -9.17 10.28
CA LEU A 421 6.38 -9.93 9.21
C LEU A 421 6.34 -9.16 7.88
N GLY A 422 5.17 -8.66 7.48
CA GLY A 422 5.02 -7.83 6.27
C GLY A 422 5.91 -6.60 6.28
N ILE A 423 5.96 -5.87 7.40
CA ILE A 423 6.86 -4.72 7.57
C ILE A 423 8.32 -5.17 7.52
N GLY A 424 8.67 -6.32 8.10
CA GLY A 424 10.01 -6.91 8.03
C GLY A 424 10.46 -7.18 6.59
N VAL A 425 9.55 -7.67 5.73
CA VAL A 425 9.81 -7.83 4.29
C VAL A 425 10.12 -6.47 3.65
N VAL A 426 9.35 -5.44 3.95
CA VAL A 426 9.58 -4.08 3.43
C VAL A 426 10.90 -3.49 3.92
N LEU A 427 11.23 -3.69 5.20
CA LEU A 427 12.52 -3.29 5.77
C LEU A 427 13.71 -3.96 5.08
N SER A 428 13.56 -5.21 4.59
CA SER A 428 14.61 -5.89 3.83
C SER A 428 14.93 -5.16 2.51
N PHE A 429 13.92 -4.55 1.89
CA PHE A 429 14.08 -3.78 0.66
C PHE A 429 14.72 -2.41 0.93
N ALA A 430 14.30 -1.72 1.99
CA ALA A 430 14.93 -0.48 2.44
C ALA A 430 16.44 -0.68 2.68
N ARG A 431 16.82 -1.80 3.30
CA ARG A 431 18.22 -2.16 3.53
C ARG A 431 18.97 -2.53 2.25
N SER A 432 18.35 -3.29 1.35
CA SER A 432 18.98 -3.74 0.09
C SER A 432 19.20 -2.59 -0.88
N GLY A 433 18.32 -1.59 -0.91
CA GLY A 433 18.50 -0.35 -1.65
C GLY A 433 19.71 0.48 -1.16
N ALA A 434 20.05 0.32 0.12
CA ALA A 434 21.23 0.94 0.73
C ALA A 434 22.54 0.19 0.41
N ALA A 435 22.49 -1.13 0.20
CA ALA A 435 23.68 -2.00 0.19
C ALA A 435 24.36 -2.16 -1.18
N ARG A 436 23.78 -1.69 -2.29
CA ARG A 436 24.40 -1.71 -3.61
C ARG A 436 24.50 -0.30 -4.20
N PRO A 437 25.66 0.38 -4.05
CA PRO A 437 26.16 1.15 -5.17
C PRO A 437 26.44 0.09 -6.24
N GLU A 438 25.89 0.24 -7.45
CA GLU A 438 26.63 -0.26 -8.59
C GLU A 438 28.05 0.29 -8.37
N ALA A 439 29.02 -0.61 -8.19
CA ALA A 439 30.38 -0.29 -8.49
C ALA A 439 30.30 0.26 -9.92
N VAL A 440 30.26 1.58 -10.05
CA VAL A 440 30.78 2.21 -11.25
C VAL A 440 32.19 1.67 -11.26
N VAL A 441 32.40 0.60 -12.01
CA VAL A 441 33.72 0.15 -12.39
C VAL A 441 34.29 1.41 -13.05
N GLU A 442 35.04 2.14 -12.24
CA GLU A 442 35.81 3.27 -12.73
C GLU A 442 36.81 2.62 -13.70
N GLN A 443 36.32 2.46 -14.94
CA GLN A 443 37.16 1.95 -16.01
C GLN A 443 38.39 2.86 -16.05
N THR A 444 39.50 2.30 -15.65
CA THR A 444 40.74 3.02 -15.70
C THR A 444 40.89 3.61 -17.10
N PRO A 445 41.48 4.79 -17.28
CA PRO A 445 41.71 5.39 -18.58
C PRO A 445 42.32 4.40 -19.59
N ALA A 446 43.10 3.42 -19.11
CA ALA A 446 43.69 2.34 -19.89
C ALA A 446 42.67 1.31 -20.40
N GLU A 447 41.66 0.92 -19.59
CA GLU A 447 40.60 -0.01 -20.01
C GLU A 447 39.63 0.65 -21.00
N ARG A 448 39.31 1.92 -20.79
CA ARG A 448 38.51 2.72 -21.73
C ARG A 448 39.18 2.87 -23.08
N SER A 449 40.48 3.05 -23.07
CA SER A 449 41.30 3.12 -24.33
C SER A 449 41.33 1.77 -25.03
N ARG A 450 41.43 0.66 -24.33
CA ARG A 450 41.41 -0.69 -24.92
C ARG A 450 40.04 -1.04 -25.52
N MET A 451 38.93 -0.68 -24.87
CA MET A 451 37.59 -0.88 -25.43
C MET A 451 37.34 -0.04 -26.68
N LEU A 452 37.75 1.23 -26.67
CA LEU A 452 37.65 2.10 -27.86
C LEU A 452 38.53 1.61 -29.01
N ALA A 453 39.70 1.05 -28.75
CA ALA A 453 40.56 0.41 -29.75
C ALA A 453 39.91 -0.85 -30.33
N ALA A 454 39.33 -1.72 -29.49
CA ALA A 454 38.61 -2.93 -29.91
C ALA A 454 37.35 -2.61 -30.76
N GLN A 455 36.60 -1.55 -30.42
CA GLN A 455 35.47 -1.09 -31.24
C GLN A 455 35.90 -0.56 -32.61
N ARG A 456 37.03 0.16 -32.70
CA ARG A 456 37.57 0.64 -33.97
C ARG A 456 38.08 -0.48 -34.90
N VAL A 457 38.55 -1.59 -34.33
CA VAL A 457 38.95 -2.78 -35.12
C VAL A 457 37.70 -3.50 -35.67
N ARG A 458 36.61 -3.62 -34.87
CA ARG A 458 35.36 -4.24 -35.33
C ARG A 458 34.59 -3.41 -36.36
N SER A 459 34.75 -2.10 -36.40
CA SER A 459 34.10 -1.23 -37.40
C SER A 459 34.89 -1.12 -38.73
N ARG A 460 36.08 -1.76 -38.81
CA ARG A 460 36.92 -1.79 -40.03
C ARG A 460 37.00 -3.20 -40.67
N ALA A 461 36.41 -4.20 -40.04
CA ALA A 461 36.18 -5.55 -40.57
C ALA A 461 34.72 -5.67 -41.06
#